data_6609df70e24e436e1b5363d791bddd6c
#
_entry.id   6609df70e24e436e1b5363d791bddd6c
#
_cell.length_a   1.000
_cell.length_b   1.000
_cell.length_c   1.000
_cell.angle_alpha   90.00
_cell.angle_beta   90.00
_cell.angle_gamma   90.00
#
_symmetry.space_group_name_H-M   'P 1'
#
loop_
_entity.id
_entity.type
_entity.pdbx_description
1 polymer ?
#
loop_
_entity_poly.entity_id
_entity_poly.type
_entity_poly.pdbx_seq_one_letter_code
_entity_poly.pdbx_strand_id
1 'polypeptide(L)'
;MVTALLLAIACPSDLSQWRQLLGAEWIDCHAVADLTTTNNPYTDPQSLTGMGFPPPGSGTLNSKYSTPTAPPVSGIQIDGYWPDACDAFQAEPALTAKDGTPFIPGCTPPPAVGQTCFAGCHHDAQFVIRVPDDWDGHLLTAGTPGIRDAFASDFILSDYALERGWAYVSQDKGNMGANFYWQGVGGASWSPGAAVQEWTSRMRQATSAAKALLSTLGTVTRSYAAGISNGGYQTRRAIEADGNGQQRLYDGGMDWEGTLFSTRETLFSYLPTSLAQYPGDVLGVQSSVDALAAVGFNPQSQPLWAYRWGIYWGLTQKIYRLEFDPEYTNYTCSGIGPACISPPAEVVQPDDVDAAYDFSLRLAQNPALASRLAAVANTGDLQHPMITVHGDQDSLLPIKTDSDLYAQLVAQQHRSQRYRYYVVQGGNHVDPQYDDHAGVDSYGDTVLRPILPCARAALDALALWVEQGIAPPPSHTIARPQGATPDQLANQCSLQ
;
A
#
# COMPACT_ATOMS: atom_id res chain seq x y z
N MET A 1 -32.03 -0.05 32.10
CA MET A 1 -30.88 -0.29 31.24
C MET A 1 -30.77 -1.80 31.08
N VAL A 2 -31.11 -2.33 29.90
CA VAL A 2 -30.86 -3.73 29.57
C VAL A 2 -29.44 -3.74 29.05
N THR A 3 -28.49 -4.23 29.84
CA THR A 3 -27.13 -4.52 29.40
C THR A 3 -27.28 -5.67 28.38
N ALA A 4 -27.26 -5.35 27.09
CA ALA A 4 -27.10 -6.38 26.07
C ALA A 4 -25.77 -7.09 26.38
N LEU A 5 -25.79 -8.35 26.76
CA LEU A 5 -24.60 -9.17 26.72
C LEU A 5 -24.21 -9.26 25.24
N LEU A 6 -23.19 -8.52 24.85
CA LEU A 6 -22.51 -8.76 23.59
C LEU A 6 -21.95 -10.17 23.69
N LEU A 7 -22.52 -11.11 22.92
CA LEU A 7 -21.95 -12.44 22.76
C LEU A 7 -20.66 -12.26 21.97
N ALA A 8 -19.54 -12.70 22.53
CA ALA A 8 -18.26 -12.71 21.83
C ALA A 8 -18.39 -13.45 20.50
N ILE A 9 -17.85 -12.87 19.45
CA ILE A 9 -17.80 -13.51 18.14
C ILE A 9 -16.81 -14.69 18.25
N ALA A 10 -17.22 -15.87 17.80
CA ALA A 10 -16.41 -17.07 17.94
C ALA A 10 -16.10 -17.70 16.57
N CYS A 11 -14.89 -18.26 16.46
CA CYS A 11 -14.56 -19.11 15.32
C CYS A 11 -15.44 -20.36 15.32
N PRO A 12 -16.08 -20.72 14.20
CA PRO A 12 -16.83 -21.97 14.10
C PRO A 12 -15.88 -23.16 14.14
N SER A 13 -16.34 -24.28 14.66
CA SER A 13 -15.57 -25.52 14.69
C SER A 13 -15.35 -26.14 13.30
N ASP A 14 -16.20 -25.78 12.33
CA ASP A 14 -16.05 -26.16 10.91
C ASP A 14 -16.01 -24.88 10.07
N LEU A 15 -14.87 -24.63 9.43
CA LEU A 15 -14.60 -23.47 8.60
C LEU A 15 -15.05 -23.63 7.14
N SER A 16 -15.60 -24.78 6.76
CA SER A 16 -15.93 -25.09 5.35
C SER A 16 -16.91 -24.09 4.73
N GLN A 17 -17.93 -23.66 5.49
CA GLN A 17 -18.88 -22.64 5.04
C GLN A 17 -18.21 -21.27 4.82
N TRP A 18 -17.38 -20.83 5.78
CA TRP A 18 -16.68 -19.56 5.64
C TRP A 18 -15.65 -19.59 4.50
N ARG A 19 -14.92 -20.70 4.36
CA ARG A 19 -14.00 -20.89 3.22
C ARG A 19 -14.74 -20.77 1.88
N GLN A 20 -15.91 -21.38 1.77
CA GLN A 20 -16.75 -21.27 0.56
C GLN A 20 -17.25 -19.84 0.33
N LEU A 21 -17.72 -19.13 1.36
CA LEU A 21 -18.18 -17.73 1.27
C LEU A 21 -17.05 -16.79 0.85
N LEU A 22 -15.86 -17.01 1.38
CA LEU A 22 -14.66 -16.23 1.03
C LEU A 22 -14.10 -16.58 -0.35
N GLY A 23 -14.51 -17.73 -0.94
CA GLY A 23 -13.91 -18.27 -2.16
C GLY A 23 -12.42 -18.61 -1.97
N ALA A 24 -12.00 -18.88 -0.74
CA ALA A 24 -10.62 -19.14 -0.38
C ALA A 24 -10.23 -20.60 -0.61
N GLU A 25 -8.96 -20.83 -0.93
CA GLU A 25 -8.39 -22.16 -1.01
C GLU A 25 -8.12 -22.71 0.40
N TRP A 26 -7.62 -21.85 1.28
CA TRP A 26 -7.34 -22.15 2.67
C TRP A 26 -7.72 -20.99 3.59
N ILE A 27 -8.19 -21.30 4.79
CA ILE A 27 -8.41 -20.34 5.88
C ILE A 27 -8.12 -21.00 7.22
N ASP A 28 -7.75 -20.15 8.18
CA ASP A 28 -7.78 -20.45 9.60
C ASP A 28 -8.47 -19.33 10.36
N CYS A 29 -8.92 -19.62 11.59
CA CYS A 29 -9.63 -18.65 12.42
C CYS A 29 -9.14 -18.72 13.86
N HIS A 30 -8.78 -17.58 14.43
CA HIS A 30 -8.25 -17.45 15.76
C HIS A 30 -9.13 -16.50 16.59
N ALA A 31 -9.55 -16.95 17.78
CA ALA A 31 -10.10 -16.07 18.80
C ALA A 31 -8.93 -15.36 19.50
N VAL A 32 -8.94 -14.02 19.49
CA VAL A 32 -7.82 -13.19 19.94
C VAL A 32 -8.30 -12.23 21.02
N ALA A 33 -7.59 -12.21 22.15
CA ALA A 33 -7.91 -11.36 23.27
C ALA A 33 -7.60 -9.86 23.01
N ASP A 34 -6.66 -9.62 22.09
CA ASP A 34 -6.32 -8.28 21.62
C ASP A 34 -5.85 -8.36 20.15
N LEU A 35 -6.71 -7.91 19.26
CA LEU A 35 -6.49 -7.86 17.82
C LEU A 35 -5.51 -6.76 17.38
N THR A 36 -5.13 -5.84 18.28
CA THR A 36 -4.24 -4.74 17.93
C THR A 36 -2.80 -5.23 17.71
N THR A 37 -2.06 -4.54 16.89
CA THR A 37 -0.67 -4.88 16.52
C THR A 37 0.24 -5.10 17.72
N THR A 38 -0.02 -4.42 18.85
CA THR A 38 0.81 -4.53 20.06
C THR A 38 0.79 -5.93 20.64
N ASN A 39 -0.37 -6.56 20.75
CA ASN A 39 -0.56 -7.80 21.49
C ASN A 39 -1.08 -8.96 20.65
N ASN A 40 -1.58 -8.71 19.44
CA ASN A 40 -2.01 -9.75 18.53
C ASN A 40 -0.84 -10.72 18.25
N PRO A 41 -0.95 -12.01 18.54
CA PRO A 41 0.10 -12.97 18.20
C PRO A 41 0.19 -13.24 16.70
N TYR A 42 -0.92 -13.12 15.96
CA TYR A 42 -1.06 -13.47 14.54
C TYR A 42 -0.89 -12.24 13.65
N THR A 43 0.24 -11.56 13.75
CA THR A 43 0.66 -10.47 12.85
C THR A 43 2.06 -10.79 12.34
N ASP A 44 2.43 -10.30 11.18
CA ASP A 44 3.82 -10.30 10.77
C ASP A 44 4.53 -9.02 11.23
N PRO A 45 5.30 -9.06 12.33
CA PRO A 45 6.06 -7.90 12.78
C PRO A 45 7.18 -7.52 11.80
N GLN A 46 7.43 -8.37 10.80
CA GLN A 46 8.55 -8.26 9.88
C GLN A 46 8.07 -8.15 8.41
N SER A 47 6.92 -7.60 8.17
CA SER A 47 6.34 -7.48 6.82
C SER A 47 7.25 -6.83 5.75
N LEU A 48 8.46 -6.43 6.13
CA LEU A 48 9.55 -5.96 5.26
C LEU A 48 10.66 -6.97 5.02
N THR A 49 10.69 -8.09 5.75
CA THR A 49 11.86 -9.00 5.67
C THR A 49 11.94 -9.79 4.38
N GLY A 50 10.86 -9.93 3.64
CA GLY A 50 10.89 -10.48 2.29
C GLY A 50 11.83 -9.74 1.33
N MET A 51 12.30 -8.52 1.70
CA MET A 51 13.19 -7.69 0.88
C MET A 51 14.68 -7.83 1.21
N GLY A 52 15.05 -8.54 2.27
CA GLY A 52 16.47 -8.62 2.66
C GLY A 52 17.08 -7.29 3.14
N PHE A 53 16.25 -6.27 3.37
CA PHE A 53 16.68 -4.97 3.85
C PHE A 53 16.12 -4.72 5.24
N PRO A 54 16.93 -4.73 6.28
CA PRO A 54 16.62 -4.04 7.49
C PRO A 54 17.13 -2.59 7.40
N PRO A 55 16.29 -1.60 7.08
CA PRO A 55 16.63 -0.27 7.53
C PRO A 55 16.58 -0.27 9.05
N PRO A 56 17.44 0.46 9.74
CA PRO A 56 17.37 0.57 11.18
C PRO A 56 15.98 1.04 11.62
N GLY A 57 15.29 0.26 12.45
CA GLY A 57 13.98 0.60 13.01
C GLY A 57 12.75 0.36 12.12
N SER A 58 12.81 -0.44 11.08
CA SER A 58 11.93 -0.31 9.91
C SER A 58 10.98 -1.44 9.62
N GLY A 59 10.50 -2.14 10.57
CA GLY A 59 9.32 -2.99 10.36
C GLY A 59 8.02 -2.20 10.21
N THR A 60 8.01 -0.89 10.51
CA THR A 60 6.81 -0.07 10.67
C THR A 60 6.71 1.04 9.62
N LEU A 61 5.47 1.46 9.34
CA LEU A 61 5.18 2.65 8.52
C LEU A 61 4.97 3.91 9.38
N ASN A 62 5.08 3.79 10.69
CA ASN A 62 4.83 4.84 11.68
C ASN A 62 6.12 5.29 12.39
N SER A 63 6.11 6.50 12.92
CA SER A 63 7.15 7.01 13.78
C SER A 63 7.19 6.27 15.13
N LYS A 64 8.38 6.14 15.75
CA LYS A 64 8.54 5.61 17.11
C LYS A 64 7.80 6.43 18.18
N TYR A 65 7.48 7.69 17.88
CA TYR A 65 6.69 8.55 18.75
C TYR A 65 5.18 8.36 18.59
N SER A 66 4.73 7.59 17.57
CA SER A 66 3.33 7.27 17.41
C SER A 66 2.87 6.35 18.53
N THR A 67 1.83 6.71 19.23
CA THR A 67 1.27 5.89 20.30
C THR A 67 0.31 4.84 19.74
N PRO A 68 0.29 3.62 20.31
CA PRO A 68 -0.79 2.67 20.08
C PRO A 68 -2.12 3.32 20.50
N THR A 69 -3.16 3.13 19.72
CA THR A 69 -4.38 3.92 19.83
C THR A 69 -5.33 3.40 20.90
N ALA A 70 -5.28 2.11 21.30
CA ALA A 70 -6.45 1.57 21.98
C ALA A 70 -6.14 0.72 23.22
N PRO A 71 -7.14 0.59 24.12
CA PRO A 71 -7.23 -0.57 24.99
C PRO A 71 -7.32 -1.85 24.15
N PRO A 72 -7.05 -3.03 24.75
CA PRO A 72 -7.18 -4.30 24.06
C PRO A 72 -8.55 -4.47 23.39
N VAL A 73 -8.56 -4.90 22.14
CA VAL A 73 -9.77 -5.15 21.35
C VAL A 73 -9.90 -6.66 21.12
N SER A 74 -10.82 -7.31 21.83
CA SER A 74 -11.09 -8.73 21.64
C SER A 74 -11.90 -8.99 20.35
N GLY A 75 -11.74 -10.19 19.79
CA GLY A 75 -12.49 -10.60 18.60
C GLY A 75 -11.89 -11.82 17.92
N ILE A 76 -12.14 -11.93 16.64
CA ILE A 76 -11.59 -13.02 15.81
C ILE A 76 -10.71 -12.48 14.69
N GLN A 77 -9.68 -13.24 14.33
CA GLN A 77 -8.89 -13.06 13.13
C GLN A 77 -9.05 -14.27 12.23
N ILE A 78 -9.28 -14.03 10.95
CA ILE A 78 -9.32 -15.03 9.89
C ILE A 78 -8.17 -14.74 8.93
N ASP A 79 -7.27 -15.71 8.81
CA ASP A 79 -6.17 -15.68 7.86
C ASP A 79 -6.46 -16.64 6.73
N GLY A 80 -6.03 -16.31 5.51
CA GLY A 80 -6.26 -17.19 4.38
C GLY A 80 -5.57 -16.73 3.11
N TYR A 81 -5.75 -17.52 2.07
CA TYR A 81 -5.34 -17.17 0.71
C TYR A 81 -6.35 -17.67 -0.32
N TRP A 82 -6.46 -16.93 -1.42
CA TRP A 82 -7.27 -17.30 -2.56
C TRP A 82 -6.48 -18.17 -3.53
N PRO A 83 -7.18 -18.97 -4.36
CA PRO A 83 -6.54 -19.59 -5.51
C PRO A 83 -5.84 -18.54 -6.37
N ASP A 84 -4.60 -18.79 -6.70
CA ASP A 84 -3.79 -17.94 -7.55
C ASP A 84 -3.01 -18.75 -8.58
N ALA A 85 -2.47 -18.06 -9.62
CA ALA A 85 -1.54 -18.70 -10.53
C ALA A 85 -0.27 -19.08 -9.76
N CYS A 86 0.22 -20.30 -9.95
CA CYS A 86 1.45 -20.72 -9.30
C CYS A 86 2.60 -19.82 -9.70
N ASP A 87 3.06 -19.03 -8.76
CA ASP A 87 4.37 -18.42 -8.83
C ASP A 87 5.43 -19.50 -8.58
N ALA A 88 5.90 -20.15 -9.64
CA ALA A 88 6.79 -21.30 -9.58
C ALA A 88 8.16 -21.01 -8.95
N PHE A 89 8.39 -19.79 -8.49
CA PHE A 89 9.75 -19.32 -8.22
C PHE A 89 9.98 -18.87 -6.79
N GLN A 90 8.95 -18.76 -5.97
CA GLN A 90 9.13 -18.42 -4.57
C GLN A 90 8.78 -19.57 -3.66
N ALA A 91 9.76 -20.00 -2.85
CA ALA A 91 9.46 -20.70 -1.63
C ALA A 91 8.93 -19.65 -0.66
N GLU A 92 7.65 -19.71 -0.32
CA GLU A 92 7.11 -18.86 0.69
C GLU A 92 7.27 -19.50 2.07
N PRO A 93 8.00 -18.85 2.99
CA PRO A 93 8.09 -19.36 4.34
C PRO A 93 6.72 -19.33 5.01
N ALA A 94 6.47 -20.28 5.91
CA ALA A 94 5.33 -20.18 6.80
C ALA A 94 5.41 -18.89 7.60
N LEU A 95 4.30 -18.16 7.73
CA LEU A 95 4.22 -17.05 8.67
C LEU A 95 4.06 -17.61 10.08
N THR A 96 4.85 -17.09 11.00
CA THR A 96 4.90 -17.51 12.39
C THR A 96 4.35 -16.43 13.31
N ALA A 97 3.46 -16.83 14.19
CA ALA A 97 2.99 -15.98 15.28
C ALA A 97 4.16 -15.53 16.18
N LYS A 98 3.93 -14.53 17.01
CA LYS A 98 4.95 -13.99 17.94
C LYS A 98 5.52 -15.04 18.91
N ASP A 99 4.77 -16.11 19.20
CA ASP A 99 5.21 -17.23 20.02
C ASP A 99 5.97 -18.31 19.23
N GLY A 100 6.16 -18.13 17.93
CA GLY A 100 6.83 -19.07 17.03
C GLY A 100 5.93 -20.14 16.42
N THR A 101 4.62 -20.13 16.69
CA THR A 101 3.67 -21.07 16.10
C THR A 101 3.38 -20.66 14.65
N PRO A 102 3.55 -21.56 13.65
CA PRO A 102 3.11 -21.26 12.29
C PRO A 102 1.60 -21.06 12.25
N PHE A 103 1.13 -19.95 11.67
CA PHE A 103 -0.29 -19.65 11.51
C PHE A 103 -0.73 -19.54 10.05
N ILE A 104 0.18 -19.27 9.11
CA ILE A 104 -0.04 -19.45 7.69
C ILE A 104 0.98 -20.46 7.16
N PRO A 105 0.53 -21.56 6.54
CA PRO A 105 1.44 -22.60 6.07
C PRO A 105 2.33 -22.09 4.93
N GLY A 106 3.60 -22.41 4.99
CA GLY A 106 4.55 -22.16 3.91
C GLY A 106 4.55 -23.24 2.84
N CYS A 107 5.15 -22.93 1.72
CA CYS A 107 5.34 -23.84 0.59
C CYS A 107 6.81 -24.16 0.39
N THR A 108 7.23 -25.40 0.64
CA THR A 108 8.59 -25.88 0.40
C THR A 108 8.60 -27.35 0.00
N PRO A 109 9.35 -27.76 -1.03
CA PRO A 109 10.06 -26.95 -2.00
C PRO A 109 9.10 -26.27 -2.99
N PRO A 110 9.49 -25.13 -3.62
CA PRO A 110 8.67 -24.52 -4.66
C PRO A 110 8.44 -25.51 -5.80
N PRO A 111 7.28 -25.49 -6.45
CA PRO A 111 7.03 -26.33 -7.61
C PRO A 111 8.01 -25.95 -8.72
N ALA A 112 8.39 -26.93 -9.54
CA ALA A 112 9.17 -26.63 -10.73
C ALA A 112 8.30 -25.87 -11.74
N VAL A 113 8.96 -25.04 -12.56
CA VAL A 113 8.29 -24.29 -13.63
C VAL A 113 7.40 -25.19 -14.48
N GLY A 114 6.16 -24.75 -14.70
CA GLY A 114 5.18 -25.52 -15.49
C GLY A 114 4.47 -26.66 -14.73
N GLN A 115 4.74 -26.81 -13.44
CA GLN A 115 3.97 -27.71 -12.59
C GLN A 115 2.74 -26.99 -12.00
N THR A 116 1.69 -27.73 -11.71
CA THR A 116 0.52 -27.25 -10.95
C THR A 116 0.93 -26.91 -9.53
N CYS A 117 0.33 -25.87 -8.96
CA CYS A 117 0.45 -25.56 -7.55
C CYS A 117 0.13 -26.78 -6.69
N PHE A 118 0.88 -26.99 -5.65
CA PHE A 118 0.54 -28.02 -4.67
C PHE A 118 -0.65 -27.56 -3.83
N ALA A 119 -1.60 -28.45 -3.60
CA ALA A 119 -2.64 -28.21 -2.62
C ALA A 119 -1.99 -27.94 -1.24
N GLY A 120 -2.36 -26.84 -0.60
CA GLY A 120 -1.79 -26.39 0.66
C GLY A 120 -0.46 -25.63 0.56
N CYS A 121 0.02 -25.35 -0.65
CA CYS A 121 1.05 -24.35 -0.84
C CYS A 121 0.44 -22.97 -0.66
N HIS A 122 1.13 -22.16 0.10
CA HIS A 122 0.86 -20.77 0.25
C HIS A 122 1.41 -20.00 -0.97
N HIS A 123 0.55 -19.24 -1.60
CA HIS A 123 0.89 -18.35 -2.69
C HIS A 123 0.65 -16.92 -2.26
N ASP A 124 1.18 -15.98 -3.03
CA ASP A 124 0.64 -14.64 -3.07
C ASP A 124 -0.89 -14.73 -3.23
N ALA A 125 -1.63 -13.74 -2.86
CA ALA A 125 -3.08 -13.70 -2.68
C ALA A 125 -3.55 -14.05 -1.25
N GLN A 126 -2.71 -13.73 -0.28
CA GLN A 126 -3.05 -13.76 1.13
C GLN A 126 -4.02 -12.67 1.52
N PHE A 127 -4.80 -12.94 2.55
CA PHE A 127 -5.65 -11.95 3.20
C PHE A 127 -5.73 -12.18 4.70
N VAL A 128 -6.06 -11.09 5.41
CA VAL A 128 -6.44 -11.12 6.82
C VAL A 128 -7.76 -10.38 7.01
N ILE A 129 -8.69 -10.98 7.76
CA ILE A 129 -9.92 -10.34 8.20
C ILE A 129 -9.94 -10.33 9.71
N ARG A 130 -10.22 -9.16 10.33
CA ARG A 130 -10.37 -9.00 11.77
C ARG A 130 -11.75 -8.45 12.08
N VAL A 131 -12.43 -9.08 13.04
CA VAL A 131 -13.77 -8.67 13.47
C VAL A 131 -13.76 -8.52 14.98
N PRO A 132 -13.88 -7.28 15.51
CA PRO A 132 -13.94 -7.06 16.95
C PRO A 132 -15.28 -7.55 17.53
N ASP A 133 -15.30 -7.95 18.80
CA ASP A 133 -16.51 -8.43 19.49
C ASP A 133 -17.64 -7.38 19.53
N ASP A 134 -17.29 -6.12 19.54
CA ASP A 134 -18.20 -4.97 19.52
C ASP A 134 -18.44 -4.39 18.12
N TRP A 135 -18.26 -5.21 17.07
CA TRP A 135 -18.43 -4.79 15.69
C TRP A 135 -19.75 -4.06 15.44
N ASP A 136 -19.67 -2.83 14.93
CA ASP A 136 -20.77 -1.90 14.76
C ASP A 136 -21.40 -1.88 13.35
N GLY A 137 -20.95 -2.74 12.45
CA GLY A 137 -21.40 -2.81 11.06
C GLY A 137 -20.51 -2.09 10.05
N HIS A 138 -19.41 -1.47 10.47
CA HIS A 138 -18.45 -0.85 9.56
C HIS A 138 -17.38 -1.84 9.11
N LEU A 139 -16.87 -1.62 7.89
CA LEU A 139 -15.75 -2.36 7.31
C LEU A 139 -14.74 -1.39 6.73
N LEU A 140 -13.47 -1.52 7.13
CA LEU A 140 -12.34 -0.88 6.48
C LEU A 140 -11.55 -1.89 5.66
N THR A 141 -11.39 -1.65 4.37
CA THR A 141 -10.50 -2.43 3.50
C THR A 141 -9.21 -1.66 3.29
N ALA A 142 -8.08 -2.28 3.60
CA ALA A 142 -6.77 -1.71 3.37
C ALA A 142 -6.19 -2.12 2.01
N GLY A 143 -5.69 -1.12 1.29
CA GLY A 143 -4.75 -1.32 0.20
C GLY A 143 -3.34 -1.48 0.76
N THR A 144 -2.56 -2.42 0.20
CA THR A 144 -1.26 -2.80 0.73
C THR A 144 -0.13 -2.01 0.09
N PRO A 145 0.76 -1.41 0.89
CA PRO A 145 1.85 -0.58 0.39
C PRO A 145 3.00 -1.39 -0.23
N GLY A 146 3.73 -0.74 -1.13
CA GLY A 146 4.99 -1.25 -1.68
C GLY A 146 4.86 -2.68 -2.19
N ILE A 147 5.78 -3.52 -1.76
CA ILE A 147 5.90 -4.94 -2.09
C ILE A 147 5.65 -5.83 -0.86
N ARG A 148 4.81 -5.35 0.06
CA ARG A 148 4.57 -5.94 1.37
C ARG A 148 3.37 -6.89 1.37
N ASP A 149 3.24 -7.64 2.47
CA ASP A 149 2.16 -8.58 2.76
C ASP A 149 0.87 -7.94 3.29
N ALA A 150 -0.11 -8.77 3.62
CA ALA A 150 -1.42 -8.36 4.13
C ALA A 150 -1.38 -7.68 5.52
N PHE A 151 -0.28 -7.78 6.27
CA PHE A 151 -0.14 -7.24 7.63
C PHE A 151 0.53 -5.87 7.67
N ALA A 152 1.07 -5.39 6.54
CA ALA A 152 1.86 -4.17 6.48
C ALA A 152 1.15 -2.90 7.00
N SER A 153 -0.17 -2.87 6.93
CA SER A 153 -0.98 -1.72 7.37
C SER A 153 -1.59 -1.88 8.77
N ASP A 154 -1.14 -2.89 9.55
CA ASP A 154 -1.74 -3.23 10.82
C ASP A 154 -1.78 -2.06 11.79
N PHE A 155 -0.64 -1.48 12.14
CA PHE A 155 -0.58 -0.36 13.08
C PHE A 155 -1.29 0.90 12.56
N ILE A 156 -1.15 1.17 11.27
CA ILE A 156 -1.63 2.45 10.71
C ILE A 156 -3.13 2.45 10.40
N LEU A 157 -3.70 1.31 9.99
CA LEU A 157 -5.10 1.20 9.57
C LEU A 157 -5.90 0.17 10.36
N SER A 158 -5.36 -1.04 10.63
CA SER A 158 -6.10 -2.06 11.35
C SER A 158 -6.41 -1.63 12.79
N ASP A 159 -5.39 -1.21 13.54
CA ASP A 159 -5.58 -0.77 14.92
C ASP A 159 -6.57 0.39 15.01
N TYR A 160 -6.49 1.33 14.05
CA TYR A 160 -7.44 2.44 13.95
C TYR A 160 -8.89 1.99 13.73
N ALA A 161 -9.11 1.00 12.85
CA ALA A 161 -10.45 0.47 12.58
C ALA A 161 -11.00 -0.30 13.78
N LEU A 162 -10.19 -1.21 14.34
CA LEU A 162 -10.58 -2.07 15.47
C LEU A 162 -10.97 -1.26 16.72
N GLU A 163 -10.20 -0.21 17.02
CA GLU A 163 -10.48 0.71 18.12
C GLU A 163 -11.88 1.35 18.06
N ARG A 164 -12.42 1.48 16.86
CA ARG A 164 -13.75 2.05 16.57
C ARG A 164 -14.86 1.02 16.47
N GLY A 165 -14.57 -0.23 16.73
CA GLY A 165 -15.52 -1.32 16.52
C GLY A 165 -15.75 -1.64 15.05
N TRP A 166 -14.81 -1.28 14.14
CA TRP A 166 -14.91 -1.59 12.73
C TRP A 166 -14.21 -2.90 12.42
N ALA A 167 -14.82 -3.71 11.57
CA ALA A 167 -14.12 -4.83 10.96
C ALA A 167 -13.04 -4.32 9.98
N TYR A 168 -11.99 -5.10 9.85
CA TYR A 168 -10.85 -4.77 8.99
C TYR A 168 -10.55 -5.92 8.04
N VAL A 169 -10.19 -5.61 6.80
CA VAL A 169 -9.65 -6.58 5.85
C VAL A 169 -8.47 -6.00 5.08
N SER A 170 -7.44 -6.79 4.91
CA SER A 170 -6.27 -6.49 4.08
C SER A 170 -5.87 -7.69 3.24
N GLN A 171 -5.00 -7.47 2.25
CA GLN A 171 -4.51 -8.47 1.31
C GLN A 171 -3.13 -8.07 0.78
N ASP A 172 -2.41 -8.97 0.18
CA ASP A 172 -1.04 -8.78 -0.33
C ASP A 172 -0.95 -8.35 -1.80
N LYS A 173 -2.04 -7.95 -2.42
CA LYS A 173 -2.19 -7.55 -3.82
C LYS A 173 -2.24 -8.71 -4.83
N GLY A 174 -2.12 -9.95 -4.37
CA GLY A 174 -1.90 -11.12 -5.21
C GLY A 174 -0.43 -11.28 -5.65
N ASN A 175 0.46 -10.43 -5.12
CA ASN A 175 1.88 -10.47 -5.46
C ASN A 175 2.70 -9.69 -4.44
N MET A 176 3.45 -10.39 -3.64
CA MET A 176 4.35 -9.87 -2.64
C MET A 176 5.79 -9.92 -3.15
N GLY A 177 6.66 -9.05 -2.61
CA GLY A 177 8.08 -9.08 -2.94
C GLY A 177 8.48 -8.19 -4.12
N ALA A 178 9.79 -8.04 -4.32
CA ALA A 178 10.36 -7.17 -5.34
C ALA A 178 10.28 -7.73 -6.76
N ASN A 179 9.82 -8.94 -6.91
CA ASN A 179 9.71 -9.67 -8.17
C ASN A 179 8.27 -9.84 -8.66
N PHE A 180 7.34 -9.01 -8.19
CA PHE A 180 5.94 -9.05 -8.60
C PHE A 180 5.74 -9.05 -10.13
N TYR A 181 6.65 -8.44 -10.89
CA TYR A 181 6.66 -8.43 -12.35
C TYR A 181 6.87 -9.82 -12.98
N TRP A 182 7.20 -10.83 -12.20
CA TRP A 182 7.32 -12.22 -12.65
C TRP A 182 6.06 -13.05 -12.42
N GLN A 183 5.02 -12.45 -11.89
CA GLN A 183 3.80 -13.19 -11.65
C GLN A 183 3.26 -13.87 -12.89
N GLY A 184 2.86 -15.12 -12.71
CA GLY A 184 2.38 -15.96 -13.80
C GLY A 184 3.46 -16.52 -14.71
N VAL A 185 4.74 -16.34 -14.44
CA VAL A 185 5.82 -16.97 -15.25
C VAL A 185 5.77 -18.50 -15.17
N GLY A 186 5.26 -19.06 -14.09
CA GLY A 186 5.00 -20.51 -13.97
C GLY A 186 3.66 -20.95 -14.56
N GLY A 187 2.75 -20.03 -14.80
CA GLY A 187 1.44 -20.26 -15.38
C GLY A 187 1.36 -19.73 -16.81
N ALA A 188 0.39 -20.24 -17.57
CA ALA A 188 0.16 -19.82 -18.96
C ALA A 188 -0.37 -18.37 -19.13
N SER A 189 -0.43 -17.59 -18.05
CA SER A 189 -1.14 -16.31 -18.03
C SER A 189 -0.29 -15.07 -17.72
N TRP A 190 1.03 -15.20 -17.57
CA TRP A 190 1.87 -14.02 -17.38
C TRP A 190 1.82 -13.10 -18.59
N SER A 191 1.61 -11.83 -18.33
CA SER A 191 1.78 -10.77 -19.32
C SER A 191 2.28 -9.50 -18.64
N PRO A 192 3.16 -8.72 -19.26
CA PRO A 192 3.60 -7.44 -18.72
C PRO A 192 2.41 -6.53 -18.37
N GLY A 193 2.43 -5.89 -17.19
CA GLY A 193 1.36 -5.07 -16.67
C GLY A 193 0.26 -5.84 -15.91
N ALA A 194 0.30 -7.17 -15.88
CA ALA A 194 -0.74 -7.99 -15.26
C ALA A 194 -0.73 -7.90 -13.74
N ALA A 195 0.44 -7.83 -13.13
CA ALA A 195 0.57 -7.77 -11.67
C ALA A 195 -0.09 -6.49 -11.10
N VAL A 196 0.18 -5.33 -11.67
CA VAL A 196 -0.43 -4.07 -11.21
C VAL A 196 -1.94 -4.03 -11.50
N GLN A 197 -2.40 -4.66 -12.57
CA GLN A 197 -3.85 -4.81 -12.84
C GLN A 197 -4.52 -5.64 -11.75
N GLU A 198 -3.84 -6.67 -11.25
CA GLU A 198 -4.36 -7.54 -10.20
C GLU A 198 -4.59 -6.81 -8.88
N TRP A 199 -3.74 -5.87 -8.51
CA TRP A 199 -3.81 -5.17 -7.22
C TRP A 199 -5.21 -4.63 -6.87
N THR A 200 -5.85 -3.98 -7.82
CA THR A 200 -7.19 -3.44 -7.62
C THR A 200 -8.25 -4.56 -7.54
N SER A 201 -8.10 -5.61 -8.34
CA SER A 201 -9.03 -6.74 -8.32
C SER A 201 -8.95 -7.51 -7.01
N ARG A 202 -7.77 -7.71 -6.45
CA ARG A 202 -7.57 -8.35 -5.14
C ARG A 202 -8.15 -7.53 -3.99
N MET A 203 -7.94 -6.21 -3.99
CA MET A 203 -8.57 -5.35 -2.99
C MET A 203 -10.11 -5.43 -3.04
N ARG A 204 -10.69 -5.44 -4.24
CA ARG A 204 -12.14 -5.59 -4.41
C ARG A 204 -12.61 -7.00 -4.04
N GLN A 205 -11.85 -8.04 -4.34
CA GLN A 205 -12.10 -9.42 -3.91
C GLN A 205 -12.12 -9.50 -2.39
N ALA A 206 -11.11 -8.94 -1.71
CA ALA A 206 -11.02 -8.89 -0.25
C ALA A 206 -12.26 -8.22 0.37
N THR A 207 -12.67 -7.06 -0.17
CA THR A 207 -13.87 -6.36 0.31
C THR A 207 -15.13 -7.19 0.12
N SER A 208 -15.31 -7.78 -1.06
CA SER A 208 -16.48 -8.59 -1.36
C SER A 208 -16.56 -9.84 -0.48
N ALA A 209 -15.44 -10.52 -0.30
CA ALA A 209 -15.32 -11.71 0.55
C ALA A 209 -15.59 -11.36 2.02
N ALA A 210 -14.97 -10.29 2.55
CA ALA A 210 -15.22 -9.83 3.91
C ALA A 210 -16.71 -9.48 4.13
N LYS A 211 -17.35 -8.78 3.19
CA LYS A 211 -18.79 -8.47 3.26
C LYS A 211 -19.65 -9.74 3.26
N ALA A 212 -19.29 -10.74 2.48
CA ALA A 212 -20.02 -12.02 2.45
C ALA A 212 -19.90 -12.74 3.81
N LEU A 213 -18.70 -12.80 4.39
CA LEU A 213 -18.49 -13.39 5.71
C LEU A 213 -19.22 -12.58 6.80
N LEU A 214 -19.05 -11.28 6.83
CA LEU A 214 -19.68 -10.40 7.82
C LEU A 214 -21.20 -10.47 7.78
N SER A 215 -21.80 -10.75 6.61
CA SER A 215 -23.24 -10.94 6.50
C SER A 215 -23.78 -12.13 7.31
N THR A 216 -22.94 -13.07 7.71
CA THR A 216 -23.30 -14.17 8.61
C THR A 216 -23.27 -13.77 10.09
N LEU A 217 -22.61 -12.66 10.41
CA LEU A 217 -22.45 -12.15 11.78
C LEU A 217 -23.39 -10.96 12.04
N GLY A 218 -23.72 -10.20 10.99
CA GLY A 218 -24.57 -9.01 11.09
C GLY A 218 -24.74 -8.31 9.76
N THR A 219 -25.04 -7.03 9.77
CA THR A 219 -25.23 -6.20 8.58
C THR A 219 -24.07 -5.22 8.40
N VAL A 220 -23.38 -5.28 7.25
CA VAL A 220 -22.43 -4.23 6.88
C VAL A 220 -23.20 -2.98 6.49
N THR A 221 -23.09 -1.94 7.29
CA THR A 221 -23.79 -0.66 7.14
C THR A 221 -22.99 0.35 6.36
N ARG A 222 -21.65 0.32 6.52
CA ARG A 222 -20.67 1.19 5.85
C ARG A 222 -19.43 0.42 5.47
N SER A 223 -18.81 0.84 4.37
CA SER A 223 -17.59 0.20 3.88
C SER A 223 -16.65 1.24 3.28
N TYR A 224 -15.44 1.30 3.79
CA TYR A 224 -14.42 2.26 3.38
C TYR A 224 -13.20 1.57 2.79
N ALA A 225 -12.52 2.27 1.89
CA ALA A 225 -11.22 1.88 1.37
C ALA A 225 -10.16 2.84 1.91
N ALA A 226 -9.00 2.34 2.33
CA ALA A 226 -7.87 3.20 2.68
C ALA A 226 -6.54 2.52 2.32
N GLY A 227 -5.49 3.32 2.09
CA GLY A 227 -4.17 2.75 1.84
C GLY A 227 -3.11 3.82 1.63
N ILE A 228 -1.85 3.43 1.80
CA ILE A 228 -0.67 4.25 1.60
C ILE A 228 0.10 3.77 0.37
N SER A 229 0.71 4.69 -0.40
CA SER A 229 1.61 4.34 -1.51
C SER A 229 0.89 3.48 -2.57
N ASN A 230 1.38 2.29 -2.92
CA ASN A 230 0.64 1.35 -3.78
C ASN A 230 -0.75 1.00 -3.22
N GLY A 231 -0.93 1.02 -1.90
CA GLY A 231 -2.24 0.88 -1.27
C GLY A 231 -3.16 2.08 -1.52
N GLY A 232 -2.61 3.26 -1.56
CA GLY A 232 -3.32 4.49 -1.97
C GLY A 232 -3.75 4.42 -3.43
N TYR A 233 -2.87 3.95 -4.32
CA TYR A 233 -3.24 3.67 -5.72
C TYR A 233 -4.43 2.70 -5.80
N GLN A 234 -4.38 1.58 -5.08
CA GLN A 234 -5.48 0.62 -5.02
C GLN A 234 -6.78 1.28 -4.57
N THR A 235 -6.70 2.15 -3.55
CA THR A 235 -7.84 2.93 -3.05
C THR A 235 -8.41 3.86 -4.12
N ARG A 236 -7.56 4.65 -4.82
CA ARG A 236 -7.99 5.51 -5.94
C ARG A 236 -8.75 4.69 -6.99
N ARG A 237 -8.14 3.60 -7.47
CA ARG A 237 -8.73 2.73 -8.49
C ARG A 237 -9.99 2.03 -8.02
N ALA A 238 -10.03 1.57 -6.76
CA ALA A 238 -11.22 0.92 -6.20
C ALA A 238 -12.42 1.87 -6.16
N ILE A 239 -12.22 3.14 -5.77
CA ILE A 239 -13.27 4.16 -5.72
C ILE A 239 -13.69 4.61 -7.13
N GLU A 240 -12.77 4.73 -8.09
CA GLU A 240 -13.07 5.06 -9.48
C GLU A 240 -13.90 3.97 -10.18
N ALA A 241 -13.60 2.70 -9.91
CA ALA A 241 -14.28 1.56 -10.53
C ALA A 241 -15.62 1.22 -9.88
N ASP A 242 -15.89 1.67 -8.66
CA ASP A 242 -17.00 1.21 -7.84
C ASP A 242 -18.35 1.68 -8.35
N GLY A 243 -19.22 0.74 -8.70
CA GLY A 243 -20.51 1.06 -9.32
C GLY A 243 -20.45 1.48 -10.80
N ASN A 244 -19.25 1.67 -11.37
CA ASN A 244 -19.06 1.99 -12.78
C ASN A 244 -18.93 0.70 -13.61
N GLY A 245 -20.06 0.04 -13.82
CA GLY A 245 -20.11 -1.28 -14.46
C GLY A 245 -19.62 -2.45 -13.58
N GLN A 246 -19.29 -2.18 -12.31
CA GLN A 246 -18.89 -3.16 -11.32
C GLN A 246 -19.79 -3.12 -10.08
N GLN A 247 -19.73 -4.16 -9.25
CA GLN A 247 -20.44 -4.19 -7.98
C GLN A 247 -20.03 -3.00 -7.09
N ARG A 248 -21.02 -2.35 -6.48
CA ARG A 248 -20.77 -1.31 -5.47
C ARG A 248 -20.30 -1.96 -4.16
N LEU A 249 -19.10 -1.62 -3.72
CA LEU A 249 -18.46 -2.17 -2.55
C LEU A 249 -18.18 -1.12 -1.47
N TYR A 250 -18.00 0.15 -1.86
CA TYR A 250 -17.50 1.20 -0.97
C TYR A 250 -18.49 2.36 -0.84
N ASP A 251 -18.40 3.06 0.28
CA ASP A 251 -19.11 4.31 0.53
C ASP A 251 -18.16 5.53 0.48
N GLY A 252 -16.85 5.30 0.62
CA GLY A 252 -15.82 6.33 0.50
C GLY A 252 -14.41 5.78 0.56
N GLY A 253 -13.41 6.63 0.26
CA GLY A 253 -12.00 6.26 0.28
C GLY A 253 -11.08 7.31 0.90
N MET A 254 -10.00 6.85 1.56
CA MET A 254 -8.90 7.69 2.02
C MET A 254 -7.59 7.19 1.40
N ASP A 255 -6.96 8.03 0.64
CA ASP A 255 -5.71 7.80 -0.05
C ASP A 255 -4.59 8.56 0.65
N TRP A 256 -3.59 7.84 1.11
CA TRP A 256 -2.36 8.40 1.65
C TRP A 256 -1.26 8.19 0.62
N GLU A 257 -0.91 9.27 -0.10
CA GLU A 257 0.20 9.30 -1.07
C GLU A 257 0.16 8.17 -2.11
N GLY A 258 -1.02 7.92 -2.69
CA GLY A 258 -1.17 6.84 -3.66
C GLY A 258 -0.36 7.07 -4.93
N THR A 259 0.32 6.03 -5.39
CA THR A 259 1.07 6.06 -6.64
C THR A 259 0.18 6.43 -7.82
N LEU A 260 0.62 7.36 -8.67
CA LEU A 260 -0.08 7.71 -9.90
C LEU A 260 0.41 6.88 -11.09
N PHE A 261 -0.49 6.15 -11.73
CA PHE A 261 -0.26 5.59 -13.04
C PHE A 261 -1.08 6.33 -14.09
N SER A 262 -0.41 6.78 -15.14
CA SER A 262 -1.04 7.37 -16.33
C SER A 262 -0.13 7.18 -17.54
N THR A 263 -0.67 7.47 -18.73
CA THR A 263 0.11 7.46 -19.98
C THR A 263 0.92 8.73 -20.20
N ARG A 264 0.83 9.72 -19.32
CA ARG A 264 1.56 10.98 -19.42
C ARG A 264 2.62 11.13 -18.34
N GLU A 265 2.19 10.91 -17.10
CA GLU A 265 3.01 11.05 -15.90
C GLU A 265 2.87 9.80 -15.05
N THR A 266 3.96 9.28 -14.58
CA THR A 266 4.05 8.10 -13.73
C THR A 266 5.45 8.06 -13.12
N LEU A 267 5.77 7.04 -12.36
CA LEU A 267 7.11 6.82 -11.79
C LEU A 267 8.25 7.05 -12.80
N PHE A 268 8.05 6.66 -14.07
CA PHE A 268 9.03 6.82 -15.14
C PHE A 268 9.29 8.26 -15.57
N SER A 269 8.45 9.21 -15.17
CA SER A 269 8.62 10.62 -15.51
C SER A 269 9.72 11.30 -14.69
N TYR A 270 10.07 10.77 -13.52
CA TYR A 270 11.03 11.38 -12.61
C TYR A 270 12.14 10.46 -12.13
N LEU A 271 11.88 9.14 -11.95
CA LEU A 271 12.88 8.22 -11.41
C LEU A 271 14.16 8.14 -12.25
N PRO A 272 14.13 8.05 -13.60
CA PRO A 272 15.37 8.04 -14.39
C PRO A 272 16.20 9.32 -14.17
N THR A 273 15.54 10.48 -14.14
CA THR A 273 16.24 11.75 -13.87
C THR A 273 16.84 11.75 -12.47
N SER A 274 16.12 11.24 -11.46
CA SER A 274 16.66 11.17 -10.09
C SER A 274 17.88 10.26 -10.00
N LEU A 275 17.88 9.14 -10.70
CA LEU A 275 19.01 8.22 -10.75
C LEU A 275 20.23 8.84 -11.45
N ALA A 276 20.01 9.55 -12.55
CA ALA A 276 21.07 10.18 -13.32
C ALA A 276 21.71 11.39 -12.62
N GLN A 277 20.89 12.18 -11.89
CA GLN A 277 21.31 13.46 -11.35
C GLN A 277 21.81 13.42 -9.90
N TYR A 278 21.36 12.45 -9.09
CA TYR A 278 21.76 12.39 -7.68
C TYR A 278 23.29 12.32 -7.47
N PRO A 279 24.08 11.59 -8.26
CA PRO A 279 25.54 11.63 -8.11
C PRO A 279 26.14 13.04 -8.24
N GLY A 280 25.56 13.89 -9.07
CA GLY A 280 25.95 15.30 -9.18
C GLY A 280 25.54 16.13 -7.96
N ASP A 281 24.38 15.84 -7.37
CA ASP A 281 23.91 16.46 -6.13
C ASP A 281 24.90 16.22 -4.98
N VAL A 282 25.34 14.97 -4.78
CA VAL A 282 26.36 14.60 -3.78
C VAL A 282 27.65 15.38 -3.96
N LEU A 283 28.00 15.72 -5.20
CA LEU A 283 29.16 16.53 -5.53
C LEU A 283 28.93 18.04 -5.40
N GLY A 284 27.73 18.46 -4.99
CA GLY A 284 27.38 19.87 -4.84
C GLY A 284 27.11 20.59 -6.17
N VAL A 285 26.75 19.88 -7.22
CA VAL A 285 26.44 20.46 -8.54
C VAL A 285 25.01 20.99 -8.54
N GLN A 286 24.87 22.33 -8.49
CA GLN A 286 23.53 22.98 -8.40
C GLN A 286 22.60 22.59 -9.52
N SER A 287 23.08 22.41 -10.76
CA SER A 287 22.25 22.01 -11.88
C SER A 287 21.60 20.62 -11.69
N SER A 288 22.18 19.75 -10.89
CA SER A 288 21.58 18.46 -10.54
C SER A 288 20.40 18.61 -9.57
N VAL A 289 20.53 19.48 -8.57
CA VAL A 289 19.42 19.85 -7.68
C VAL A 289 18.28 20.49 -8.47
N ASP A 290 18.60 21.40 -9.37
CA ASP A 290 17.60 22.08 -10.22
C ASP A 290 16.88 21.09 -11.15
N ALA A 291 17.59 20.09 -11.68
CA ALA A 291 17.00 19.04 -12.51
C ALA A 291 16.05 18.14 -11.71
N LEU A 292 16.41 17.76 -10.47
CA LEU A 292 15.53 17.03 -9.58
C LEU A 292 14.28 17.84 -9.21
N ALA A 293 14.44 19.13 -8.93
CA ALA A 293 13.32 20.04 -8.67
C ALA A 293 12.40 20.19 -9.90
N ALA A 294 12.96 20.19 -11.11
CA ALA A 294 12.20 20.30 -12.35
C ALA A 294 11.30 19.08 -12.60
N VAL A 295 11.71 17.90 -12.17
CA VAL A 295 10.89 16.68 -12.24
C VAL A 295 10.02 16.44 -11.01
N GLY A 296 9.88 17.44 -10.14
CA GLY A 296 8.86 17.46 -9.09
C GLY A 296 9.36 17.32 -7.66
N PHE A 297 10.62 16.99 -7.42
CA PHE A 297 11.15 16.87 -6.05
C PHE A 297 11.18 18.24 -5.35
N ASN A 298 10.79 18.27 -4.09
CA ASN A 298 10.94 19.45 -3.26
C ASN A 298 12.42 19.59 -2.84
N PRO A 299 13.12 20.70 -3.17
CA PRO A 299 14.52 20.87 -2.77
C PRO A 299 14.75 20.80 -1.26
N GLN A 300 13.75 21.11 -0.44
CA GLN A 300 13.85 20.93 1.02
C GLN A 300 13.95 19.45 1.44
N SER A 301 13.53 18.51 0.58
CA SER A 301 13.65 17.07 0.84
C SER A 301 15.04 16.50 0.53
N GLN A 302 15.99 17.32 0.06
CA GLN A 302 17.35 16.91 -0.29
C GLN A 302 18.04 16.05 0.78
N PRO A 303 17.91 16.30 2.09
CA PRO A 303 18.50 15.42 3.10
C PRO A 303 18.03 13.96 3.06
N LEU A 304 16.89 13.67 2.45
CA LEU A 304 16.32 12.32 2.28
C LEU A 304 16.79 11.63 1.00
N TRP A 305 17.38 12.34 0.05
CA TRP A 305 17.65 11.82 -1.30
C TRP A 305 18.73 10.71 -1.27
N ALA A 306 19.71 10.80 -0.39
CA ALA A 306 20.72 9.75 -0.22
C ALA A 306 20.09 8.40 0.11
N TYR A 307 19.14 8.38 1.05
CA TYR A 307 18.41 7.17 1.43
C TYR A 307 17.55 6.65 0.28
N ARG A 308 16.86 7.56 -0.43
CA ARG A 308 16.00 7.17 -1.56
C ARG A 308 16.79 6.62 -2.75
N TRP A 309 17.91 7.25 -3.07
CA TRP A 309 18.80 6.76 -4.12
C TRP A 309 19.36 5.38 -3.78
N GLY A 310 19.79 5.17 -2.55
CA GLY A 310 20.40 3.91 -2.13
C GLY A 310 19.43 2.74 -2.04
N ILE A 311 18.13 2.99 -1.79
CA ILE A 311 17.18 1.91 -1.49
C ILE A 311 15.98 1.90 -2.45
N TYR A 312 15.36 3.04 -2.75
CA TYR A 312 14.05 3.06 -3.40
C TYR A 312 14.06 3.41 -4.89
N TRP A 313 14.81 4.42 -5.31
CA TRP A 313 14.70 4.91 -6.69
C TRP A 313 15.13 3.87 -7.72
N GLY A 314 16.30 3.23 -7.50
CA GLY A 314 16.81 2.18 -8.39
C GLY A 314 15.91 0.96 -8.42
N LEU A 315 15.53 0.46 -7.24
CA LEU A 315 14.61 -0.68 -7.11
C LEU A 315 13.28 -0.37 -7.80
N THR A 316 12.65 0.75 -7.47
CA THR A 316 11.34 1.13 -8.00
C THR A 316 11.38 1.28 -9.52
N GLN A 317 12.36 2.02 -10.07
CA GLN A 317 12.51 2.16 -11.51
C GLN A 317 12.64 0.79 -12.20
N LYS A 318 13.47 -0.09 -11.67
CA LYS A 318 13.76 -1.39 -12.28
C LYS A 318 12.57 -2.34 -12.26
N ILE A 319 11.92 -2.52 -11.10
CA ILE A 319 10.80 -3.47 -11.00
C ILE A 319 9.58 -3.01 -11.81
N TYR A 320 9.27 -1.72 -11.82
CA TYR A 320 8.15 -1.22 -12.63
C TYR A 320 8.48 -1.18 -14.13
N ARG A 321 9.74 -0.91 -14.50
CA ARG A 321 10.16 -1.04 -15.90
C ARG A 321 10.04 -2.49 -16.38
N LEU A 322 10.45 -3.45 -15.58
CA LEU A 322 10.29 -4.87 -15.92
C LEU A 322 8.82 -5.27 -16.02
N GLU A 323 7.96 -4.70 -15.19
CA GLU A 323 6.52 -4.94 -15.26
C GLU A 323 5.87 -4.33 -16.52
N PHE A 324 6.20 -3.09 -16.88
CA PHE A 324 5.49 -2.38 -17.94
C PHE A 324 6.21 -2.34 -19.29
N ASP A 325 7.56 -2.35 -19.31
CA ASP A 325 8.40 -2.24 -20.51
C ASP A 325 9.59 -3.21 -20.49
N PRO A 326 9.36 -4.52 -20.32
CA PRO A 326 10.45 -5.50 -20.29
C PRO A 326 11.26 -5.54 -21.60
N GLU A 327 10.70 -5.02 -22.69
CA GLU A 327 11.36 -4.98 -24.00
C GLU A 327 12.48 -3.92 -24.09
N TYR A 328 12.58 -3.00 -23.14
CA TYR A 328 13.54 -1.88 -23.18
C TYR A 328 15.01 -2.35 -23.27
N THR A 329 15.35 -3.42 -22.60
CA THR A 329 16.76 -3.86 -22.49
C THR A 329 17.05 -5.18 -23.17
N ASN A 330 16.13 -5.76 -23.95
CA ASN A 330 16.25 -7.14 -24.42
C ASN A 330 16.65 -8.09 -23.28
N TYR A 331 16.12 -7.84 -22.09
CA TYR A 331 16.34 -8.69 -20.93
C TYR A 331 15.69 -10.03 -21.20
N THR A 332 16.29 -10.76 -22.12
CA THR A 332 16.00 -12.17 -22.31
C THR A 332 16.67 -12.88 -21.16
N CYS A 333 15.93 -13.04 -20.08
CA CYS A 333 16.24 -14.11 -19.18
C CYS A 333 16.07 -15.42 -19.97
N SER A 334 17.09 -15.80 -20.70
CA SER A 334 17.09 -16.99 -21.54
C SER A 334 17.20 -18.29 -20.74
N GLY A 335 17.09 -18.20 -19.41
CA GLY A 335 17.12 -19.31 -18.49
C GLY A 335 16.09 -19.14 -17.40
N ILE A 336 15.29 -20.15 -17.21
CA ILE A 336 14.48 -20.35 -16.02
C ILE A 336 15.46 -20.74 -14.91
N GLY A 337 15.95 -19.79 -14.17
CA GLY A 337 16.91 -20.06 -13.10
C GLY A 337 16.88 -18.99 -12.03
N PRO A 338 17.43 -19.26 -10.84
CA PRO A 338 17.46 -18.33 -9.72
C PRO A 338 18.00 -16.93 -10.07
N ALA A 339 18.88 -16.83 -11.04
CA ALA A 339 19.43 -15.56 -11.53
C ALA A 339 18.41 -14.66 -12.24
N CYS A 340 17.28 -15.23 -12.69
CA CYS A 340 16.18 -14.48 -13.30
C CYS A 340 15.10 -14.10 -12.32
N ILE A 341 15.06 -14.73 -11.15
CA ILE A 341 13.93 -14.79 -10.23
C ILE A 341 14.23 -14.04 -8.96
N SER A 342 15.42 -14.20 -8.45
CA SER A 342 15.88 -13.39 -7.33
C SER A 342 16.45 -12.12 -7.95
N PRO A 343 15.89 -10.95 -7.69
CA PRO A 343 16.60 -9.75 -8.04
C PRO A 343 17.97 -9.89 -7.37
N PRO A 344 19.07 -9.92 -8.12
CA PRO A 344 20.37 -9.91 -7.50
C PRO A 344 20.46 -8.67 -6.62
N ALA A 345 21.33 -8.68 -5.63
CA ALA A 345 21.59 -7.47 -4.80
C ALA A 345 21.80 -6.20 -5.64
N GLU A 346 22.19 -6.36 -6.89
CA GLU A 346 22.29 -5.34 -7.95
C GLU A 346 20.94 -4.67 -8.32
N VAL A 347 19.80 -5.29 -8.06
CA VAL A 347 18.47 -4.67 -8.32
C VAL A 347 18.24 -3.44 -7.44
N VAL A 348 18.88 -3.40 -6.29
CA VAL A 348 18.73 -2.29 -5.34
C VAL A 348 19.62 -1.12 -5.70
N GLN A 349 20.75 -1.40 -6.32
CA GLN A 349 21.68 -0.36 -6.75
C GLN A 349 21.19 0.25 -8.07
N PRO A 350 21.18 1.58 -8.17
CA PRO A 350 20.94 2.26 -9.42
C PRO A 350 21.91 1.78 -10.49
N ASP A 351 21.40 1.53 -11.70
CA ASP A 351 22.22 1.19 -12.85
C ASP A 351 22.09 2.22 -13.98
N ASP A 352 23.08 2.25 -14.88
CA ASP A 352 23.11 3.20 -15.99
C ASP A 352 21.96 2.97 -16.97
N VAL A 353 21.44 1.76 -17.04
CA VAL A 353 20.33 1.37 -17.93
C VAL A 353 19.05 2.06 -17.46
N ASP A 354 18.76 1.99 -16.18
CA ASP A 354 17.56 2.60 -15.59
C ASP A 354 17.69 4.13 -15.52
N ALA A 355 18.89 4.66 -15.27
CA ALA A 355 19.16 6.11 -15.33
C ALA A 355 19.02 6.71 -16.73
N ALA A 356 19.28 5.92 -17.79
CA ALA A 356 19.17 6.33 -19.19
C ALA A 356 17.75 6.12 -19.79
N TYR A 357 16.78 5.64 -19.00
CA TYR A 357 15.43 5.37 -19.49
C TYR A 357 14.69 6.65 -19.86
N ASP A 358 14.40 6.85 -21.14
CA ASP A 358 13.60 7.98 -21.62
C ASP A 358 12.14 7.54 -21.81
N PHE A 359 11.30 7.86 -20.85
CA PHE A 359 9.90 7.47 -20.85
C PHE A 359 9.12 7.99 -22.05
N SER A 360 9.34 9.25 -22.46
CA SER A 360 8.64 9.85 -23.59
C SER A 360 9.00 9.19 -24.90
N LEU A 361 10.29 8.90 -25.09
CA LEU A 361 10.76 8.17 -26.25
C LEU A 361 10.22 6.73 -26.26
N ARG A 362 10.19 6.07 -25.11
CA ARG A 362 9.67 4.70 -24.99
C ARG A 362 8.17 4.63 -25.29
N LEU A 363 7.37 5.56 -24.81
CA LEU A 363 5.94 5.64 -25.16
C LEU A 363 5.73 5.78 -26.67
N ALA A 364 6.58 6.57 -27.35
CA ALA A 364 6.50 6.73 -28.80
C ALA A 364 6.93 5.48 -29.57
N GLN A 365 7.89 4.69 -29.04
CA GLN A 365 8.46 3.53 -29.71
C GLN A 365 7.74 2.22 -29.37
N ASN A 366 7.15 2.11 -28.18
CA ASN A 366 6.51 0.88 -27.70
C ASN A 366 5.01 1.12 -27.41
N PRO A 367 4.09 0.91 -28.37
CA PRO A 367 2.65 1.03 -28.14
C PRO A 367 2.12 0.09 -27.04
N ALA A 368 2.80 -1.05 -26.79
CA ALA A 368 2.41 -1.97 -25.73
C ALA A 368 2.59 -1.34 -24.35
N LEU A 369 3.65 -0.56 -24.12
CA LEU A 369 3.83 0.20 -22.87
C LEU A 369 2.65 1.14 -22.59
N ALA A 370 2.24 1.93 -23.60
CA ALA A 370 1.10 2.83 -23.48
C ALA A 370 -0.19 2.07 -23.15
N SER A 371 -0.42 0.91 -23.77
CA SER A 371 -1.60 0.08 -23.51
C SER A 371 -1.59 -0.52 -22.10
N ARG A 372 -0.44 -0.99 -21.62
CA ARG A 372 -0.27 -1.53 -20.26
C ARG A 372 -0.52 -0.46 -19.19
N LEU A 373 0.06 0.74 -19.37
CA LEU A 373 -0.18 1.87 -18.48
C LEU A 373 -1.65 2.32 -18.51
N ALA A 374 -2.29 2.36 -19.67
CA ALA A 374 -3.70 2.73 -19.80
C ALA A 374 -4.62 1.77 -19.05
N ALA A 375 -4.29 0.48 -19.00
CA ALA A 375 -5.07 -0.53 -18.28
C ALA A 375 -5.09 -0.31 -16.76
N VAL A 376 -4.04 0.27 -16.21
CA VAL A 376 -3.90 0.55 -14.77
C VAL A 376 -4.05 2.03 -14.41
N ALA A 377 -4.23 2.91 -15.40
CA ALA A 377 -4.24 4.35 -15.20
C ALA A 377 -5.34 4.81 -14.25
N ASN A 378 -4.99 5.74 -13.37
CA ASN A 378 -5.95 6.51 -12.61
C ASN A 378 -6.74 7.42 -13.56
N THR A 379 -8.03 7.56 -13.32
CA THR A 379 -8.95 8.31 -14.17
C THR A 379 -9.45 9.61 -13.54
N GLY A 380 -9.47 9.67 -12.20
CA GLY A 380 -10.10 10.74 -11.44
C GLY A 380 -11.63 10.71 -11.45
N ASP A 381 -12.27 9.70 -12.07
CA ASP A 381 -13.74 9.56 -12.14
C ASP A 381 -14.31 8.98 -10.85
N LEU A 382 -14.22 9.74 -9.76
CA LEU A 382 -14.67 9.30 -8.43
C LEU A 382 -16.16 9.02 -8.38
N GLN A 383 -16.52 7.83 -7.92
CA GLN A 383 -17.91 7.43 -7.71
C GLN A 383 -18.41 7.77 -6.30
N HIS A 384 -17.52 7.86 -5.31
CA HIS A 384 -17.78 8.12 -3.89
C HIS A 384 -16.91 9.23 -3.35
N PRO A 385 -17.23 9.81 -2.16
CA PRO A 385 -16.35 10.74 -1.46
C PRO A 385 -14.95 10.15 -1.26
N MET A 386 -13.93 10.97 -1.49
CA MET A 386 -12.54 10.56 -1.32
C MET A 386 -11.70 11.71 -0.75
N ILE A 387 -10.80 11.37 0.16
CA ILE A 387 -9.81 12.27 0.73
C ILE A 387 -8.42 11.76 0.40
N THR A 388 -7.59 12.61 -0.19
CA THR A 388 -6.15 12.36 -0.37
C THR A 388 -5.36 13.18 0.64
N VAL A 389 -4.40 12.53 1.29
CA VAL A 389 -3.40 13.16 2.16
C VAL A 389 -2.01 12.89 1.58
N HIS A 390 -1.19 13.93 1.40
CA HIS A 390 0.15 13.77 0.81
C HIS A 390 1.14 14.77 1.43
N GLY A 391 2.35 14.31 1.74
CA GLY A 391 3.42 15.15 2.30
C GLY A 391 4.17 15.95 1.24
N ASP A 392 4.47 17.22 1.52
CA ASP A 392 5.21 18.08 0.59
C ASP A 392 6.71 17.78 0.54
N GLN A 393 7.21 16.94 1.44
CA GLN A 393 8.59 16.45 1.46
C GLN A 393 8.73 15.02 0.92
N ASP A 394 7.68 14.47 0.30
CA ASP A 394 7.77 13.13 -0.26
C ASP A 394 8.85 13.07 -1.35
N SER A 395 9.88 12.30 -1.04
CA SER A 395 11.05 12.10 -1.89
C SER A 395 11.04 10.75 -2.61
N LEU A 396 9.97 9.98 -2.47
CA LEU A 396 9.72 8.77 -3.24
C LEU A 396 8.68 9.01 -4.34
N LEU A 397 7.54 9.58 -3.98
CA LEU A 397 6.45 9.99 -4.87
C LEU A 397 6.31 11.51 -4.83
N PRO A 398 7.07 12.27 -5.64
CA PRO A 398 7.03 13.73 -5.59
C PRO A 398 5.62 14.25 -5.81
N ILE A 399 5.12 15.07 -4.89
CA ILE A 399 3.73 15.51 -4.85
C ILE A 399 3.24 16.15 -6.16
N LYS A 400 4.14 16.88 -6.85
CA LYS A 400 3.83 17.57 -8.11
C LYS A 400 3.55 16.62 -9.28
N THR A 401 4.20 15.47 -9.28
CA THR A 401 4.07 14.43 -10.32
C THR A 401 3.13 13.30 -9.92
N ASP A 402 2.56 13.37 -8.74
CA ASP A 402 1.61 12.40 -8.20
C ASP A 402 0.27 13.03 -7.80
N SER A 403 0.06 13.39 -6.55
CA SER A 403 -1.27 13.82 -6.05
C SER A 403 -1.75 15.15 -6.62
N ASP A 404 -0.86 16.08 -6.99
CA ASP A 404 -1.24 17.32 -7.69
C ASP A 404 -1.86 17.01 -9.07
N LEU A 405 -1.29 16.02 -9.79
CA LEU A 405 -1.83 15.57 -11.07
C LEU A 405 -3.10 14.75 -10.89
N TYR A 406 -3.16 13.92 -9.84
CA TYR A 406 -4.40 13.21 -9.53
C TYR A 406 -5.56 14.15 -9.24
N ALA A 407 -5.33 15.22 -8.46
CA ALA A 407 -6.33 16.26 -8.22
C ALA A 407 -6.79 16.94 -9.51
N GLN A 408 -5.88 17.15 -10.49
CA GLN A 408 -6.23 17.67 -11.80
C GLN A 408 -7.11 16.69 -12.59
N LEU A 409 -6.81 15.37 -12.55
CA LEU A 409 -7.67 14.35 -13.18
C LEU A 409 -9.07 14.39 -12.59
N VAL A 410 -9.21 14.44 -11.27
CA VAL A 410 -10.50 14.56 -10.57
C VAL A 410 -11.27 15.81 -11.02
N ALA A 411 -10.58 16.94 -11.15
CA ALA A 411 -11.20 18.18 -11.64
C ALA A 411 -11.66 18.08 -13.09
N GLN A 412 -10.86 17.46 -13.97
CA GLN A 412 -11.19 17.20 -15.37
C GLN A 412 -12.44 16.31 -15.52
N GLN A 413 -12.64 15.37 -14.60
CA GLN A 413 -13.84 14.54 -14.54
C GLN A 413 -15.04 15.23 -13.85
N HIS A 414 -14.91 16.48 -13.46
CA HIS A 414 -15.95 17.23 -12.74
C HIS A 414 -16.38 16.55 -11.41
N ARG A 415 -15.41 15.94 -10.70
CA ARG A 415 -15.65 15.22 -9.43
C ARG A 415 -15.18 15.97 -8.18
N SER A 416 -14.74 17.21 -8.29
CA SER A 416 -14.18 18.00 -7.18
C SER A 416 -15.10 18.11 -5.96
N GLN A 417 -16.42 18.03 -6.15
CA GLN A 417 -17.38 18.03 -5.03
C GLN A 417 -17.31 16.77 -4.17
N ARG A 418 -16.75 15.67 -4.70
CA ARG A 418 -16.53 14.39 -3.99
C ARG A 418 -15.10 14.23 -3.50
N TYR A 419 -14.26 15.25 -3.65
CA TYR A 419 -12.84 15.15 -3.40
C TYR A 419 -12.34 16.20 -2.42
N ARG A 420 -11.44 15.78 -1.52
CA ARG A 420 -10.63 16.68 -0.71
C ARG A 420 -9.18 16.26 -0.81
N TYR A 421 -8.30 17.24 -0.88
CA TYR A 421 -6.87 17.03 -1.00
C TYR A 421 -6.13 17.89 0.02
N TYR A 422 -5.43 17.24 0.93
CA TYR A 422 -4.67 17.87 1.99
C TYR A 422 -3.19 17.63 1.81
N VAL A 423 -2.44 18.71 1.64
CA VAL A 423 -0.98 18.68 1.61
C VAL A 423 -0.48 18.83 3.04
N VAL A 424 0.25 17.85 3.55
CA VAL A 424 0.84 17.91 4.89
C VAL A 424 2.22 18.53 4.81
N GLN A 425 2.36 19.76 5.29
CA GLN A 425 3.65 20.45 5.31
C GLN A 425 4.64 19.69 6.21
N GLY A 426 5.77 19.33 5.66
CA GLY A 426 6.82 18.54 6.32
C GLY A 426 6.58 17.03 6.27
N GLY A 427 5.49 16.55 5.67
CA GLY A 427 5.25 15.13 5.48
C GLY A 427 6.21 14.52 4.46
N ASN A 428 6.72 13.31 4.73
CA ASN A 428 7.50 12.50 3.82
C ASN A 428 6.78 11.17 3.59
N HIS A 429 7.20 10.38 2.62
CA HIS A 429 6.52 9.16 2.18
C HIS A 429 6.15 8.18 3.30
N VAL A 430 7.02 8.00 4.28
CA VAL A 430 6.78 7.16 5.46
C VAL A 430 7.30 7.84 6.72
N ASP A 431 6.59 7.69 7.82
CA ASP A 431 6.84 8.40 9.07
C ASP A 431 8.15 8.03 9.78
N PRO A 432 8.73 6.80 9.67
CA PRO A 432 10.02 6.49 10.30
C PRO A 432 11.18 7.40 9.91
N GLN A 433 11.14 8.04 8.75
CA GLN A 433 12.16 9.02 8.38
C GLN A 433 12.15 10.29 9.23
N TYR A 434 11.05 10.56 9.92
CA TYR A 434 11.01 11.59 10.95
C TYR A 434 11.91 11.24 12.14
N ASP A 435 12.05 9.94 12.46
CA ASP A 435 12.82 9.43 13.60
C ASP A 435 14.30 9.34 13.30
N ASP A 436 14.64 9.06 12.05
CA ASP A 436 16.01 8.91 11.54
C ASP A 436 16.14 9.66 10.22
N HIS A 437 16.43 10.90 10.32
CA HIS A 437 16.57 11.83 9.20
C HIS A 437 17.98 11.82 8.60
N ALA A 438 18.55 10.63 8.45
CA ALA A 438 19.81 10.39 7.75
C ALA A 438 21.01 11.19 8.33
N GLY A 439 21.04 11.36 9.65
CA GLY A 439 22.13 12.07 10.35
C GLY A 439 22.04 13.60 10.28
N VAL A 440 20.91 14.14 9.83
CA VAL A 440 20.63 15.58 9.83
C VAL A 440 19.61 15.91 10.92
N ASP A 441 20.04 15.87 12.18
CA ASP A 441 19.16 16.00 13.37
C ASP A 441 18.22 17.22 13.31
N SER A 442 18.73 18.37 12.85
CA SER A 442 17.91 19.57 12.75
C SER A 442 16.83 19.52 11.68
N TYR A 443 16.95 18.65 10.68
CA TYR A 443 15.97 18.56 9.59
C TYR A 443 14.67 17.91 10.07
N GLY A 444 14.73 16.78 10.77
CA GLY A 444 13.57 16.16 11.39
C GLY A 444 12.85 17.11 12.34
N ASP A 445 13.62 17.78 13.23
CA ASP A 445 13.06 18.67 14.24
C ASP A 445 12.43 19.94 13.65
N THR A 446 12.89 20.43 12.51
CA THR A 446 12.48 21.73 11.97
C THR A 446 11.60 21.63 10.72
N VAL A 447 11.74 20.58 9.91
CA VAL A 447 11.04 20.45 8.63
C VAL A 447 10.07 19.28 8.63
N LEU A 448 10.50 18.07 9.05
CA LEU A 448 9.66 16.88 8.92
C LEU A 448 8.51 16.84 9.93
N ARG A 449 7.47 16.10 9.54
CA ARG A 449 6.30 15.80 10.34
C ARG A 449 5.74 14.42 9.95
N PRO A 450 5.38 13.54 10.92
CA PRO A 450 4.60 12.34 10.65
C PRO A 450 3.23 12.65 10.01
N ILE A 451 2.83 11.85 9.05
CA ILE A 451 1.55 12.00 8.33
C ILE A 451 0.43 11.17 8.97
N LEU A 452 0.75 10.07 9.64
CA LEU A 452 -0.23 9.16 10.23
C LEU A 452 -1.38 9.85 10.98
N PRO A 453 -1.15 10.85 11.87
CA PRO A 453 -2.26 11.50 12.56
C PRO A 453 -3.18 12.28 11.61
N CYS A 454 -2.65 12.81 10.50
CA CYS A 454 -3.46 13.48 9.49
C CYS A 454 -4.27 12.49 8.64
N ALA A 455 -3.71 11.33 8.32
CA ALA A 455 -4.41 10.25 7.63
C ALA A 455 -5.58 9.71 8.48
N ARG A 456 -5.37 9.53 9.79
CA ARG A 456 -6.43 9.14 10.74
C ARG A 456 -7.52 10.21 10.86
N ALA A 457 -7.15 11.48 10.98
CA ALA A 457 -8.10 12.59 10.97
C ALA A 457 -8.89 12.68 9.64
N ALA A 458 -8.27 12.32 8.51
CA ALA A 458 -8.93 12.24 7.22
C ALA A 458 -9.95 11.10 7.17
N LEU A 459 -9.66 9.94 7.77
CA LEU A 459 -10.62 8.84 7.89
C LEU A 459 -11.82 9.23 8.76
N ASP A 460 -11.61 9.90 9.90
CA ASP A 460 -12.69 10.42 10.73
C ASP A 460 -13.57 11.41 9.96
N ALA A 461 -12.95 12.32 9.23
CA ALA A 461 -13.66 13.31 8.42
C ALA A 461 -14.41 12.66 7.24
N LEU A 462 -13.86 11.62 6.63
CA LEU A 462 -14.51 10.83 5.59
C LEU A 462 -15.77 10.13 6.13
N ALA A 463 -15.68 9.50 7.29
CA ALA A 463 -16.84 8.87 7.94
C ALA A 463 -17.95 9.88 8.21
N LEU A 464 -17.64 11.04 8.81
CA LEU A 464 -18.59 12.11 9.02
C LEU A 464 -19.22 12.61 7.71
N TRP A 465 -18.42 12.71 6.66
CA TRP A 465 -18.91 13.15 5.35
C TRP A 465 -19.89 12.16 4.74
N VAL A 466 -19.54 10.87 4.78
CA VAL A 466 -20.38 9.80 4.22
C VAL A 466 -21.65 9.57 5.03
N GLU A 467 -21.54 9.57 6.34
CA GLU A 467 -22.63 9.14 7.23
C GLU A 467 -23.59 10.27 7.61
N GLN A 468 -23.06 11.48 7.75
CA GLN A 468 -23.83 12.62 8.24
C GLN A 468 -23.94 13.75 7.21
N GLY A 469 -23.28 13.62 6.04
CA GLY A 469 -23.24 14.68 5.04
C GLY A 469 -22.39 15.89 5.44
N ILE A 470 -21.61 15.79 6.53
CA ILE A 470 -20.72 16.86 7.00
C ILE A 470 -19.44 16.84 6.19
N ALA A 471 -19.38 17.66 5.14
CA ALA A 471 -18.20 17.72 4.30
C ALA A 471 -16.98 18.26 5.08
N PRO A 472 -15.79 17.64 4.89
CA PRO A 472 -14.56 18.18 5.49
C PRO A 472 -14.22 19.56 4.92
N PRO A 473 -13.32 20.33 5.58
CA PRO A 473 -12.84 21.60 5.05
C PRO A 473 -12.40 21.51 3.58
N PRO A 474 -12.46 22.60 2.82
CA PRO A 474 -11.92 22.63 1.46
C PRO A 474 -10.45 22.20 1.42
N SER A 475 -10.01 21.65 0.29
CA SER A 475 -8.61 21.26 0.05
C SER A 475 -7.65 22.39 0.37
N HIS A 476 -6.59 22.11 1.13
CA HIS A 476 -5.57 23.09 1.53
C HIS A 476 -4.31 22.42 2.06
N THR A 477 -3.29 23.23 2.33
CA THR A 477 -2.08 22.77 3.02
C THR A 477 -2.25 22.84 4.54
N ILE A 478 -2.06 21.72 5.22
CA ILE A 478 -2.04 21.62 6.68
C ILE A 478 -0.65 22.05 7.15
N ALA A 479 -0.56 23.20 7.80
CA ALA A 479 0.72 23.73 8.28
C ALA A 479 1.36 22.82 9.33
N ARG A 480 2.70 22.74 9.33
CA ARG A 480 3.44 22.11 10.42
C ARG A 480 3.35 23.00 11.67
N PRO A 481 2.87 22.50 12.81
CA PRO A 481 2.76 23.30 14.03
C PRO A 481 4.13 23.77 14.51
N GLN A 482 4.26 25.05 14.81
CA GLN A 482 5.48 25.62 15.36
C GLN A 482 5.64 25.25 16.85
N GLY A 483 6.85 24.84 17.24
CA GLY A 483 7.15 24.49 18.65
C GLY A 483 6.47 23.22 19.16
N ALA A 484 5.85 22.43 18.29
CA ALA A 484 5.26 21.15 18.68
C ALA A 484 6.36 20.14 19.05
N THR A 485 6.08 19.34 20.08
CA THR A 485 6.96 18.22 20.47
C THR A 485 6.84 17.06 19.49
N PRO A 486 7.83 16.14 19.44
CA PRO A 486 7.74 14.93 18.63
C PRO A 486 6.47 14.11 18.88
N ASP A 487 6.06 13.97 20.13
CA ASP A 487 4.82 13.29 20.50
C ASP A 487 3.57 13.99 19.92
N GLN A 488 3.52 15.32 19.99
CA GLN A 488 2.41 16.08 19.41
C GLN A 488 2.37 15.94 17.88
N LEU A 489 3.53 15.99 17.21
CA LEU A 489 3.59 15.84 15.76
C LEU A 489 3.18 14.43 15.29
N ALA A 490 3.54 13.40 16.07
CA ALA A 490 3.24 12.02 15.72
C ALA A 490 1.81 11.57 16.08
N ASN A 491 1.08 12.32 16.91
CA ASN A 491 -0.21 11.89 17.42
C ASN A 491 -1.35 12.90 17.20
N GLN A 492 -1.06 14.10 16.72
CA GLN A 492 -2.09 15.14 16.57
C GLN A 492 -2.09 15.74 15.16
N CYS A 493 -3.26 15.86 14.59
CA CYS A 493 -3.49 16.61 13.35
C CYS A 493 -4.89 17.19 13.34
N SER A 494 -5.01 18.43 12.84
CA SER A 494 -6.29 19.04 12.51
C SER A 494 -6.35 19.27 11.01
N LEU A 495 -7.46 18.92 10.40
CA LEU A 495 -7.77 19.24 9.01
C LEU A 495 -8.33 20.66 8.84
N GLN A 496 -8.34 21.47 9.90
CA GLN A 496 -8.82 22.87 9.88
C GLN A 496 -7.69 23.84 9.65
#